data_17bba404475b20eff31e9b56626997cb
#
_entry.id   17bba404475b20eff31e9b56626997cb
#
_cell.length_a   1.000
_cell.length_b   1.000
_cell.length_c   1.000
_cell.angle_alpha   90.00
_cell.angle_beta   90.00
_cell.angle_gamma   90.00
#
_symmetry.space_group_name_H-M   'P 1'
#
loop_
_entity.id
_entity.type
_entity.pdbx_description
1 polymer ?
#
loop_
_entity_poly.entity_id
_entity_poly.type
_entity_poly.pdbx_seq_one_letter_code
_entity_poly.pdbx_strand_id
1 'polypeptide(L)'
;PDGTCERCGAKVEKKPIRQWVLRITRYADRLLADLDKLPAWPDGVKEAQRHWIGRKEGVTISHIVEGSDIVLDSFSAYPAWLFADTFLVIAPEHPLVKKLIDESPEKEAINLFIQEVKDTPDIERGAANKEKKGIFTGRYAIDPINKGEKMPIWIANFAMMGFGTGIIRCSAHDIRDYNFAQKYTIPLKEVVDRINESPIDAHTNTGILKDSGPFTGREISSELIAEMVSWFIDQGYGKKTTTYRINDWVFSRQRYWGEPIPIIHCKTCGVVAVPEEQLPVLLPDVENYEPTGTGESPLAAIESWVNTTCPTCGGAAKRETNTMPQWAGSSWYYLRYIDPTNAAALIDSQKEQSWMPVDVYVGGDHATRHLIYARFWHKFLYDIGVVSTIEPFPRLEFLGFILAEDGRKMSKRWKNVVNPDDVIKQFGADAFRLYEMFIGPFESTVPWSTNGLVGTYRFIEKVWTLSQKEFLSKESSSLHKTIKKVTEDIENFKFNTAVSALMIFVNEVIKDGISQQDYKTLLRLLAPFAPHITEELCYELGETESIHLAPWPTFDPSKIVDEEVTIGVQVNGKLRGEVTSAKDTSKEELEALALALPKIQEHLERQTVSKIIVVPNRIINIVTAA
;
A
#
# COMPACT_ATOMS: atom_id res chain seq x y z
N PRO A 1 -13.90 5.63 -19.05
CA PRO A 1 -13.42 7.00 -19.33
C PRO A 1 -14.39 7.75 -20.24
N ASP A 2 -15.16 7.03 -21.07
CA ASP A 2 -16.11 7.55 -22.06
C ASP A 2 -17.58 7.53 -21.60
N GLY A 3 -17.84 7.30 -20.32
CA GLY A 3 -19.19 7.21 -19.75
C GLY A 3 -19.88 5.89 -20.04
N THR A 4 -19.13 4.87 -20.48
CA THR A 4 -19.66 3.52 -20.73
C THR A 4 -19.09 2.48 -19.77
N CYS A 5 -19.82 1.39 -19.59
CA CYS A 5 -19.38 0.25 -18.81
C CYS A 5 -18.24 -0.49 -19.54
N GLU A 6 -17.09 -0.67 -18.89
CA GLU A 6 -15.92 -1.35 -19.45
C GLU A 6 -16.21 -2.80 -19.91
N ARG A 7 -17.19 -3.46 -19.29
CA ARG A 7 -17.53 -4.87 -19.60
C ARG A 7 -18.57 -5.04 -20.70
N CYS A 8 -19.63 -4.20 -20.67
CA CYS A 8 -20.78 -4.41 -21.56
C CYS A 8 -21.07 -3.22 -22.50
N GLY A 9 -20.32 -2.11 -22.39
CA GLY A 9 -20.51 -0.92 -23.24
C GLY A 9 -21.76 -0.09 -22.92
N ALA A 10 -22.58 -0.48 -21.94
CA ALA A 10 -23.78 0.28 -21.57
C ALA A 10 -23.42 1.66 -21.03
N LYS A 11 -24.22 2.67 -21.34
CA LYS A 11 -24.05 4.03 -20.82
C LYS A 11 -24.21 4.03 -19.30
N VAL A 12 -23.26 4.67 -18.61
CA VAL A 12 -23.26 4.79 -17.14
C VAL A 12 -23.80 6.17 -16.76
N GLU A 13 -24.74 6.19 -15.82
CA GLU A 13 -25.32 7.42 -15.28
C GLU A 13 -25.05 7.55 -13.79
N LYS A 14 -24.81 8.79 -13.33
CA LYS A 14 -24.72 9.09 -11.90
C LYS A 14 -26.12 9.22 -11.31
N LYS A 15 -26.46 8.39 -10.31
CA LYS A 15 -27.72 8.47 -9.57
C LYS A 15 -27.46 8.63 -8.08
N PRO A 16 -28.20 9.48 -7.37
CA PRO A 16 -28.14 9.55 -5.92
C PRO A 16 -28.78 8.27 -5.35
N ILE A 17 -28.00 7.47 -4.63
CA ILE A 17 -28.45 6.23 -3.99
C ILE A 17 -28.15 6.33 -2.50
N ARG A 18 -29.11 5.95 -1.65
CA ARG A 18 -28.88 5.84 -0.21
C ARG A 18 -27.93 4.70 0.08
N GLN A 19 -26.87 4.97 0.86
CA GLN A 19 -25.80 4.02 1.12
C GLN A 19 -25.59 3.85 2.62
N TRP A 20 -25.18 2.64 3.03
CA TRP A 20 -24.56 2.42 4.33
C TRP A 20 -23.11 2.86 4.25
N VAL A 21 -22.66 3.57 5.28
CA VAL A 21 -21.32 4.14 5.34
C VAL A 21 -20.70 3.84 6.69
N LEU A 22 -19.49 3.28 6.70
CA LEU A 22 -18.69 3.12 7.92
C LEU A 22 -17.76 4.32 8.07
N ARG A 23 -17.76 4.94 9.26
CA ARG A 23 -17.02 6.17 9.55
C ARG A 23 -15.53 5.89 9.79
N ILE A 24 -14.81 5.42 8.78
CA ILE A 24 -13.37 5.18 8.85
C ILE A 24 -12.59 6.46 9.17
N THR A 25 -13.11 7.63 8.78
CA THR A 25 -12.50 8.93 9.09
C THR A 25 -12.38 9.18 10.60
N ARG A 26 -13.25 8.60 11.43
CA ARG A 26 -13.12 8.65 12.90
C ARG A 26 -11.89 7.94 13.44
N TYR A 27 -11.34 7.02 12.67
CA TYR A 27 -10.15 6.24 13.01
C TYR A 27 -8.89 6.74 12.30
N ALA A 28 -9.00 7.76 11.44
CA ALA A 28 -7.91 8.24 10.60
C ALA A 28 -6.66 8.61 11.40
N ASP A 29 -6.80 9.36 12.49
CA ASP A 29 -5.66 9.73 13.35
C ASP A 29 -5.02 8.53 14.03
N ARG A 30 -5.82 7.57 14.53
CA ARG A 30 -5.30 6.33 15.12
C ARG A 30 -4.61 5.44 14.07
N LEU A 31 -5.21 5.34 12.86
CA LEU A 31 -4.61 4.61 11.76
C LEU A 31 -3.24 5.19 11.37
N LEU A 32 -3.08 6.51 11.44
CA LEU A 32 -1.80 7.17 11.18
C LEU A 32 -0.80 6.98 12.32
N ALA A 33 -1.21 7.30 13.55
CA ALA A 33 -0.32 7.23 14.72
C ALA A 33 0.19 5.81 15.00
N ASP A 34 -0.66 4.80 14.79
CA ASP A 34 -0.29 3.41 15.05
C ASP A 34 0.61 2.81 13.95
N LEU A 35 0.84 3.49 12.80
CA LEU A 35 1.87 3.07 11.84
C LEU A 35 3.28 3.08 12.45
N ASP A 36 3.53 3.97 13.40
CA ASP A 36 4.83 4.06 14.08
C ASP A 36 5.05 2.88 15.06
N LYS A 37 3.97 2.19 15.45
CA LYS A 37 4.00 0.96 16.26
C LYS A 37 4.22 -0.31 15.44
N LEU A 38 4.40 -0.19 14.12
CA LEU A 38 4.62 -1.29 13.18
C LEU A 38 6.04 -1.24 12.58
N PRO A 39 7.10 -1.49 13.39
CA PRO A 39 8.48 -1.36 12.93
C PRO A 39 8.84 -2.40 11.86
N ALA A 40 8.17 -3.57 11.85
CA ALA A 40 8.39 -4.63 10.87
C ALA A 40 7.49 -4.51 9.61
N TRP A 41 6.96 -3.32 9.35
CA TRP A 41 6.28 -3.00 8.10
C TRP A 41 7.21 -2.23 7.17
N PRO A 42 7.25 -2.54 5.86
CA PRO A 42 8.01 -1.78 4.87
C PRO A 42 7.61 -0.30 4.86
N ASP A 43 8.59 0.60 4.82
CA ASP A 43 8.34 2.05 4.85
C ASP A 43 7.48 2.50 3.67
N GLY A 44 7.66 1.91 2.48
CA GLY A 44 6.84 2.22 1.31
C GLY A 44 5.34 1.94 1.52
N VAL A 45 4.99 0.91 2.28
CA VAL A 45 3.60 0.59 2.63
C VAL A 45 3.04 1.61 3.63
N LYS A 46 3.84 1.97 4.65
CA LYS A 46 3.46 3.00 5.65
C LYS A 46 3.23 4.35 4.97
N GLU A 47 4.14 4.76 4.09
CA GLU A 47 4.00 6.02 3.34
C GLU A 47 2.80 6.00 2.38
N ALA A 48 2.53 4.89 1.70
CA ALA A 48 1.33 4.75 0.88
C ALA A 48 0.04 4.93 1.72
N GLN A 49 -0.01 4.39 2.94
CA GLN A 49 -1.15 4.58 3.84
C GLN A 49 -1.25 6.02 4.35
N ARG A 50 -0.13 6.65 4.76
CA ARG A 50 -0.11 8.08 5.15
C ARG A 50 -0.64 8.97 4.04
N HIS A 51 -0.14 8.78 2.83
CA HIS A 51 -0.59 9.53 1.67
C HIS A 51 -2.06 9.28 1.32
N TRP A 52 -2.53 8.03 1.45
CA TRP A 52 -3.93 7.67 1.17
C TRP A 52 -4.90 8.29 2.18
N ILE A 53 -4.57 8.23 3.46
CA ILE A 53 -5.35 8.86 4.53
C ILE A 53 -5.30 10.38 4.36
N GLY A 54 -4.12 10.93 4.03
CA GLY A 54 -3.95 12.30 3.59
C GLY A 54 -4.48 13.32 4.60
N ARG A 55 -4.05 13.22 5.87
CA ARG A 55 -4.39 14.16 6.94
C ARG A 55 -3.81 15.54 6.64
N LYS A 56 -4.66 16.54 6.67
CA LYS A 56 -4.26 17.95 6.53
C LYS A 56 -4.88 18.77 7.63
N GLU A 57 -4.06 19.59 8.28
CA GLU A 57 -4.51 20.65 9.20
C GLU A 57 -4.57 21.97 8.47
N GLY A 58 -5.52 22.80 8.83
CA GLY A 58 -5.69 24.11 8.25
C GLY A 58 -6.76 24.91 8.97
N VAL A 59 -7.28 25.91 8.28
CA VAL A 59 -8.30 26.81 8.78
C VAL A 59 -9.53 26.76 7.89
N THR A 60 -10.69 26.59 8.49
CA THR A 60 -11.97 26.83 7.81
C THR A 60 -12.39 28.27 8.06
N ILE A 61 -12.61 29.02 7.00
CA ILE A 61 -13.01 30.43 7.04
C ILE A 61 -14.44 30.57 6.55
N SER A 62 -15.25 31.29 7.30
CA SER A 62 -16.65 31.55 6.99
C SER A 62 -16.81 32.91 6.30
N HIS A 63 -17.42 32.91 5.11
CA HIS A 63 -17.68 34.08 4.30
C HIS A 63 -19.18 34.38 4.25
N ILE A 64 -19.57 35.61 4.56
CA ILE A 64 -20.95 36.06 4.40
C ILE A 64 -21.14 36.53 2.95
N VAL A 65 -22.14 36.02 2.26
CA VAL A 65 -22.52 36.52 0.95
C VAL A 65 -23.17 37.89 1.08
N GLU A 66 -22.65 38.86 0.35
CA GLU A 66 -23.11 40.26 0.42
C GLU A 66 -24.63 40.39 0.27
N GLY A 67 -25.26 41.11 1.17
CA GLY A 67 -26.70 41.37 1.15
C GLY A 67 -27.57 40.14 1.47
N SER A 68 -27.01 39.08 2.06
CA SER A 68 -27.78 37.87 2.41
C SER A 68 -27.31 37.25 3.74
N ASP A 69 -28.05 36.25 4.20
CA ASP A 69 -27.72 35.41 5.35
C ASP A 69 -26.94 34.15 4.99
N ILE A 70 -26.57 34.01 3.71
CA ILE A 70 -25.83 32.84 3.22
C ILE A 70 -24.38 32.91 3.71
N VAL A 71 -23.94 31.81 4.35
CA VAL A 71 -22.55 31.65 4.80
C VAL A 71 -21.89 30.54 3.98
N LEU A 72 -20.71 30.85 3.46
CA LEU A 72 -19.87 29.96 2.68
C LEU A 72 -18.63 29.58 3.47
N ASP A 73 -18.52 28.33 3.88
CA ASP A 73 -17.36 27.80 4.60
C ASP A 73 -16.33 27.25 3.62
N SER A 74 -15.13 27.80 3.60
CA SER A 74 -13.99 27.33 2.79
C SER A 74 -12.87 26.82 3.67
N PHE A 75 -12.27 25.68 3.31
CA PHE A 75 -11.10 25.12 4.00
C PHE A 75 -9.82 25.44 3.24
N SER A 76 -8.81 25.94 3.94
CA SER A 76 -7.46 26.12 3.42
C SER A 76 -6.44 25.32 4.26
N ALA A 77 -5.64 24.49 3.59
CA ALA A 77 -4.47 23.82 4.15
C ALA A 77 -3.19 24.67 4.03
N TYR A 78 -3.29 25.87 3.44
CA TYR A 78 -2.16 26.76 3.16
C TYR A 78 -2.40 28.15 3.79
N PRO A 79 -2.30 28.30 5.12
CA PRO A 79 -2.59 29.56 5.81
C PRO A 79 -1.75 30.74 5.31
N ALA A 80 -0.52 30.49 4.82
CA ALA A 80 0.36 31.51 4.27
C ALA A 80 -0.22 32.26 3.06
N TRP A 81 -1.16 31.65 2.35
CA TRP A 81 -1.75 32.23 1.13
C TRP A 81 -3.09 32.93 1.35
N LEU A 82 -3.67 32.82 2.56
CA LEU A 82 -4.99 33.34 2.85
C LEU A 82 -5.13 34.86 2.63
N PHE A 83 -4.03 35.62 2.73
CA PHE A 83 -4.02 37.05 2.42
C PHE A 83 -3.99 37.36 0.91
N ALA A 84 -3.69 36.35 0.07
CA ALA A 84 -3.64 36.46 -1.39
C ALA A 84 -4.95 36.07 -2.07
N ASP A 85 -5.89 35.46 -1.36
CA ASP A 85 -7.12 34.96 -1.96
C ASP A 85 -8.01 36.12 -2.41
N THR A 86 -8.43 36.10 -3.68
CA THR A 86 -9.19 37.19 -4.30
C THR A 86 -10.56 36.77 -4.81
N PHE A 87 -10.84 35.47 -4.92
CA PHE A 87 -12.13 34.96 -5.37
C PHE A 87 -12.47 33.61 -4.74
N LEU A 88 -13.75 33.26 -4.77
CA LEU A 88 -14.25 31.96 -4.33
C LEU A 88 -14.75 31.13 -5.51
N VAL A 89 -14.50 29.83 -5.44
CA VAL A 89 -15.08 28.87 -6.38
C VAL A 89 -15.92 27.86 -5.60
N ILE A 90 -17.14 27.60 -6.05
CA ILE A 90 -18.05 26.63 -5.48
C ILE A 90 -18.32 25.47 -6.46
N ALA A 91 -18.44 24.26 -5.93
CA ALA A 91 -18.78 23.08 -6.73
C ALA A 91 -20.20 23.19 -7.31
N PRO A 92 -20.40 22.82 -8.59
CA PRO A 92 -21.73 22.88 -9.24
C PRO A 92 -22.81 22.06 -8.50
N GLU A 93 -22.41 21.03 -7.77
CA GLU A 93 -23.30 20.14 -7.00
C GLU A 93 -23.58 20.66 -5.59
N HIS A 94 -22.97 21.75 -5.15
CA HIS A 94 -23.08 22.23 -3.78
C HIS A 94 -24.52 22.68 -3.47
N PRO A 95 -25.10 22.29 -2.32
CA PRO A 95 -26.50 22.61 -1.97
C PRO A 95 -26.85 24.09 -1.98
N LEU A 96 -25.88 24.95 -1.65
CA LEU A 96 -26.07 26.42 -1.61
C LEU A 96 -26.13 27.06 -3.02
N VAL A 97 -25.74 26.35 -4.08
CA VAL A 97 -25.75 26.91 -5.44
C VAL A 97 -27.14 27.39 -5.82
N LYS A 98 -28.18 26.62 -5.54
CA LYS A 98 -29.57 27.02 -5.82
C LYS A 98 -29.94 28.36 -5.21
N LYS A 99 -29.57 28.57 -3.93
CA LYS A 99 -29.82 29.85 -3.21
C LYS A 99 -28.98 31.00 -3.76
N LEU A 100 -27.73 30.72 -4.15
CA LEU A 100 -26.83 31.75 -4.69
C LEU A 100 -27.31 32.31 -6.03
N ILE A 101 -27.92 31.46 -6.88
CA ILE A 101 -28.33 31.85 -8.24
C ILE A 101 -29.80 32.25 -8.37
N ASP A 102 -30.59 32.16 -7.28
CA ASP A 102 -32.04 32.38 -7.35
C ASP A 102 -32.44 33.74 -7.93
N GLU A 103 -31.70 34.78 -7.60
CA GLU A 103 -31.91 36.16 -8.09
C GLU A 103 -30.88 36.57 -9.13
N SER A 104 -30.06 35.64 -9.67
CA SER A 104 -29.07 35.94 -10.67
C SER A 104 -29.73 36.17 -12.05
N PRO A 105 -29.38 37.24 -12.75
CA PRO A 105 -29.86 37.45 -14.12
C PRO A 105 -29.33 36.39 -15.11
N GLU A 106 -28.21 35.73 -14.76
CA GLU A 106 -27.57 34.70 -15.57
C GLU A 106 -28.04 33.27 -15.18
N LYS A 107 -29.12 33.11 -14.40
CA LYS A 107 -29.59 31.82 -13.82
C LYS A 107 -29.73 30.73 -14.87
N GLU A 108 -30.24 31.05 -16.06
CA GLU A 108 -30.39 30.05 -17.13
C GLU A 108 -29.04 29.59 -17.68
N ALA A 109 -28.13 30.50 -17.95
CA ALA A 109 -26.78 30.18 -18.42
C ALA A 109 -26.01 29.38 -17.37
N ILE A 110 -26.15 29.71 -16.08
CA ILE A 110 -25.55 28.99 -14.97
C ILE A 110 -26.09 27.57 -14.91
N ASN A 111 -27.40 27.38 -15.05
CA ASN A 111 -28.00 26.02 -15.01
C ASN A 111 -27.53 25.16 -16.20
N LEU A 112 -27.38 25.72 -17.39
CA LEU A 112 -26.80 25.02 -18.53
C LEU A 112 -25.35 24.59 -18.28
N PHE A 113 -24.54 25.48 -17.72
CA PHE A 113 -23.15 25.17 -17.34
C PHE A 113 -23.09 24.07 -16.28
N ILE A 114 -23.93 24.12 -15.26
CA ILE A 114 -24.01 23.09 -14.22
C ILE A 114 -24.36 21.73 -14.85
N GLN A 115 -25.26 21.69 -15.81
CA GLN A 115 -25.62 20.45 -16.49
C GLN A 115 -24.45 19.91 -17.34
N GLU A 116 -23.77 20.75 -18.11
CA GLU A 116 -22.54 20.39 -18.86
C GLU A 116 -21.50 19.74 -17.94
N VAL A 117 -21.26 20.35 -16.77
CA VAL A 117 -20.26 19.84 -15.82
C VAL A 117 -20.69 18.52 -15.18
N LYS A 118 -21.98 18.33 -14.86
CA LYS A 118 -22.50 17.08 -14.28
C LYS A 118 -22.34 15.89 -15.23
N ASP A 119 -22.42 16.12 -16.52
CA ASP A 119 -22.23 15.09 -17.54
C ASP A 119 -20.75 14.70 -17.72
N THR A 120 -19.81 15.45 -17.12
CA THR A 120 -18.37 15.18 -17.19
C THR A 120 -17.91 14.31 -15.99
N PRO A 121 -17.18 13.21 -16.23
CA PRO A 121 -16.65 12.36 -15.15
C PRO A 121 -15.70 13.13 -14.20
N ASP A 122 -15.75 12.85 -12.89
CA ASP A 122 -14.93 13.53 -11.88
C ASP A 122 -13.42 13.38 -12.10
N ILE A 123 -12.99 12.22 -12.61
CA ILE A 123 -11.58 11.98 -13.00
C ILE A 123 -11.14 12.96 -14.09
N GLU A 124 -12.01 13.22 -15.05
CA GLU A 124 -11.75 14.14 -16.14
C GLU A 124 -11.76 15.60 -15.66
N ARG A 125 -12.72 15.96 -14.79
CA ARG A 125 -12.79 17.29 -14.16
C ARG A 125 -11.53 17.61 -13.35
N GLY A 126 -10.98 16.62 -12.63
CA GLY A 126 -9.77 16.74 -11.80
C GLY A 126 -8.46 16.71 -12.59
N ALA A 127 -8.46 16.31 -13.86
CA ALA A 127 -7.24 16.16 -14.64
C ALA A 127 -6.52 17.51 -14.85
N ALA A 128 -5.20 17.53 -14.61
CA ALA A 128 -4.40 18.77 -14.71
C ALA A 128 -4.38 19.38 -16.13
N ASN A 129 -4.42 18.52 -17.15
CA ASN A 129 -4.39 18.91 -18.56
C ASN A 129 -5.75 19.35 -19.15
N LYS A 130 -6.82 19.31 -18.37
CA LYS A 130 -8.14 19.76 -18.82
C LYS A 130 -8.35 21.24 -18.55
N GLU A 131 -8.98 21.89 -19.51
CA GLU A 131 -9.34 23.30 -19.43
C GLU A 131 -10.24 23.57 -18.21
N LYS A 132 -9.86 24.57 -17.40
CA LYS A 132 -10.67 25.01 -16.27
C LYS A 132 -11.69 26.04 -16.75
N LYS A 133 -12.97 25.67 -16.57
CA LYS A 133 -14.11 26.50 -16.98
C LYS A 133 -14.93 26.87 -15.75
N GLY A 134 -15.53 28.05 -15.79
CA GLY A 134 -16.44 28.52 -14.74
C GLY A 134 -17.37 29.61 -15.25
N ILE A 135 -18.38 29.89 -14.40
CA ILE A 135 -19.34 30.97 -14.63
C ILE A 135 -19.51 31.80 -13.36
N PHE A 136 -19.53 33.10 -13.47
CA PHE A 136 -19.75 34.01 -12.38
C PHE A 136 -21.21 33.97 -11.92
N THR A 137 -21.43 33.89 -10.58
CA THR A 137 -22.80 33.83 -10.03
C THR A 137 -23.53 35.17 -9.97
N GLY A 138 -22.82 36.28 -10.25
CA GLY A 138 -23.34 37.63 -10.01
C GLY A 138 -23.28 38.09 -8.57
N ARG A 139 -22.75 37.25 -7.65
CA ARG A 139 -22.69 37.51 -6.21
C ARG A 139 -21.25 37.59 -5.71
N TYR A 140 -21.10 38.30 -4.60
CA TYR A 140 -19.82 38.49 -3.91
C TYR A 140 -19.93 37.97 -2.48
N ALA A 141 -18.83 37.44 -1.96
CA ALA A 141 -18.63 37.14 -0.55
C ALA A 141 -17.75 38.21 0.08
N ILE A 142 -17.96 38.49 1.37
CA ILE A 142 -17.13 39.40 2.14
C ILE A 142 -15.93 38.62 2.71
N ASP A 143 -14.72 39.11 2.43
CA ASP A 143 -13.51 38.53 3.00
C ASP A 143 -13.30 39.03 4.44
N PRO A 144 -13.33 38.13 5.44
CA PRO A 144 -13.11 38.56 6.82
C PRO A 144 -11.65 38.92 7.11
N ILE A 145 -10.69 38.42 6.30
CA ILE A 145 -9.24 38.60 6.49
C ILE A 145 -8.78 39.94 5.90
N ASN A 146 -9.18 40.28 4.69
CA ASN A 146 -8.75 41.46 3.96
C ASN A 146 -9.75 42.63 4.14
N LYS A 147 -10.08 42.96 5.41
CA LYS A 147 -10.87 44.14 5.80
C LYS A 147 -12.21 44.33 5.09
N GLY A 148 -12.88 43.24 4.76
CA GLY A 148 -14.19 43.28 4.09
C GLY A 148 -14.14 43.49 2.59
N GLU A 149 -13.02 43.22 1.92
CA GLU A 149 -12.94 43.16 0.46
C GLU A 149 -13.97 42.19 -0.12
N LYS A 150 -14.48 42.52 -1.31
CA LYS A 150 -15.47 41.68 -1.99
C LYS A 150 -14.80 40.66 -2.87
N MET A 151 -15.08 39.39 -2.65
CA MET A 151 -14.60 38.25 -3.43
C MET A 151 -15.71 37.75 -4.36
N PRO A 152 -15.54 37.78 -5.71
CA PRO A 152 -16.54 37.24 -6.62
C PRO A 152 -16.67 35.72 -6.41
N ILE A 153 -17.92 35.23 -6.47
CA ILE A 153 -18.24 33.81 -6.32
C ILE A 153 -18.46 33.19 -7.70
N TRP A 154 -17.65 32.19 -8.03
CA TRP A 154 -17.71 31.47 -9.30
C TRP A 154 -18.16 30.02 -9.10
N ILE A 155 -18.93 29.48 -10.02
CA ILE A 155 -19.16 28.04 -10.14
C ILE A 155 -18.15 27.52 -11.18
N ALA A 156 -17.34 26.51 -10.84
CA ALA A 156 -16.32 26.03 -11.74
C ALA A 156 -16.25 24.49 -11.80
N ASN A 157 -15.83 23.98 -12.95
CA ASN A 157 -15.78 22.53 -13.21
C ASN A 157 -14.75 21.77 -12.36
N PHE A 158 -13.75 22.43 -11.80
CA PHE A 158 -12.70 21.80 -10.98
C PHE A 158 -12.99 21.77 -9.48
N ALA A 159 -14.02 22.48 -9.02
CA ALA A 159 -14.49 22.35 -7.63
C ALA A 159 -15.41 21.13 -7.52
N MET A 160 -15.19 20.31 -6.49
CA MET A 160 -15.88 19.04 -6.29
C MET A 160 -16.29 18.87 -4.83
N MET A 161 -17.49 18.33 -4.57
CA MET A 161 -18.00 18.07 -3.21
C MET A 161 -17.18 17.05 -2.41
N GLY A 162 -16.41 16.21 -3.07
CA GLY A 162 -15.54 15.22 -2.41
C GLY A 162 -14.26 15.78 -1.78
N PHE A 163 -14.00 17.09 -1.92
CA PHE A 163 -12.80 17.75 -1.40
C PHE A 163 -13.16 18.94 -0.51
N GLY A 164 -12.81 18.85 0.77
CA GLY A 164 -13.10 19.88 1.76
C GLY A 164 -14.61 20.16 1.88
N THR A 165 -14.97 21.43 1.81
CA THR A 165 -16.36 21.88 1.88
C THR A 165 -17.06 21.95 0.52
N GLY A 166 -16.36 21.70 -0.58
CA GLY A 166 -16.83 21.97 -1.95
C GLY A 166 -16.72 23.46 -2.34
N ILE A 167 -16.12 24.29 -1.46
CA ILE A 167 -15.84 25.70 -1.68
C ILE A 167 -14.35 25.95 -1.52
N ILE A 168 -13.74 26.62 -2.49
CA ILE A 168 -12.30 26.87 -2.58
C ILE A 168 -12.06 28.38 -2.57
N ARG A 169 -11.18 28.85 -1.68
CA ARG A 169 -10.54 30.17 -1.80
C ARG A 169 -9.41 30.05 -2.81
N CYS A 170 -9.33 30.98 -3.72
CA CYS A 170 -8.42 30.92 -4.84
C CYS A 170 -7.45 32.11 -4.84
N SER A 171 -6.17 31.80 -5.09
CA SER A 171 -5.07 32.78 -5.02
C SER A 171 -4.15 32.75 -6.24
N ALA A 172 -3.24 33.71 -6.32
CA ALA A 172 -2.15 33.75 -7.30
C ALA A 172 -1.11 32.63 -7.10
N HIS A 173 -1.12 31.95 -5.95
CA HIS A 173 -0.10 30.97 -5.56
C HIS A 173 -0.44 29.52 -5.93
N ASP A 174 -1.62 29.27 -6.51
CA ASP A 174 -2.01 27.98 -7.12
C ASP A 174 -2.07 28.14 -8.64
N ILE A 175 -1.34 27.32 -9.39
CA ILE A 175 -1.24 27.43 -10.86
C ILE A 175 -2.60 27.28 -11.55
N ARG A 176 -3.48 26.43 -11.02
CA ARG A 176 -4.83 26.23 -11.53
C ARG A 176 -5.66 27.50 -11.34
N ASP A 177 -5.61 28.07 -10.14
CA ASP A 177 -6.36 29.27 -9.77
C ASP A 177 -5.82 30.50 -10.52
N TYR A 178 -4.50 30.60 -10.66
CA TYR A 178 -3.85 31.64 -11.46
C TYR A 178 -4.32 31.61 -12.92
N ASN A 179 -4.26 30.43 -13.58
CA ASN A 179 -4.68 30.27 -14.97
C ASN A 179 -6.19 30.58 -15.16
N PHE A 180 -7.01 30.17 -14.17
CA PHE A 180 -8.43 30.49 -14.16
C PHE A 180 -8.66 31.99 -14.04
N ALA A 181 -8.00 32.67 -13.15
CA ALA A 181 -8.12 34.10 -12.95
C ALA A 181 -7.66 34.90 -14.18
N GLN A 182 -6.56 34.49 -14.82
CA GLN A 182 -6.10 35.10 -16.08
C GLN A 182 -7.15 34.96 -17.18
N LYS A 183 -7.76 33.80 -17.35
CA LYS A 183 -8.79 33.54 -18.34
C LYS A 183 -10.02 34.42 -18.18
N TYR A 184 -10.43 34.65 -16.95
CA TYR A 184 -11.64 35.41 -16.62
C TYR A 184 -11.37 36.85 -16.14
N THR A 185 -10.13 37.30 -16.27
CA THR A 185 -9.69 38.68 -15.91
C THR A 185 -10.03 39.02 -14.46
N ILE A 186 -9.85 38.03 -13.53
CA ILE A 186 -10.05 38.23 -12.09
C ILE A 186 -8.75 38.81 -11.51
N PRO A 187 -8.82 39.91 -10.73
CA PRO A 187 -7.64 40.45 -10.08
C PRO A 187 -6.94 39.43 -9.16
N LEU A 188 -5.62 39.42 -9.21
CA LEU A 188 -4.79 38.55 -8.38
C LEU A 188 -3.89 39.38 -7.47
N LYS A 189 -3.56 38.83 -6.30
CA LYS A 189 -2.66 39.41 -5.30
C LYS A 189 -1.60 38.36 -4.95
N GLU A 190 -0.32 38.78 -4.95
CA GLU A 190 0.79 37.95 -4.51
C GLU A 190 1.22 38.37 -3.12
N VAL A 191 1.42 37.38 -2.21
CA VAL A 191 1.83 37.61 -0.83
C VAL A 191 3.09 36.84 -0.43
N VAL A 192 3.76 36.21 -1.39
CA VAL A 192 5.03 35.51 -1.15
C VAL A 192 6.07 36.02 -2.17
N ASP A 193 7.17 36.54 -1.64
CA ASP A 193 8.38 36.82 -2.43
C ASP A 193 9.21 35.55 -2.54
N ARG A 194 9.52 35.14 -3.75
CA ARG A 194 10.24 33.91 -4.06
C ARG A 194 11.72 34.09 -3.81
N ILE A 195 12.35 33.06 -3.23
CA ILE A 195 13.80 33.03 -3.03
C ILE A 195 14.55 32.73 -4.35
N ASN A 196 13.87 32.08 -5.34
CA ASN A 196 14.41 31.75 -6.67
C ASN A 196 13.36 32.03 -7.76
N GLU A 197 13.82 32.31 -9.00
CA GLU A 197 12.98 32.59 -10.19
C GLU A 197 12.22 31.36 -10.72
N SER A 198 11.79 30.45 -9.88
CA SER A 198 10.95 29.31 -10.30
C SER A 198 9.55 29.78 -10.68
N PRO A 199 8.91 29.14 -11.70
CA PRO A 199 7.50 29.42 -12.03
C PRO A 199 6.61 29.22 -10.80
N ILE A 200 5.42 29.85 -10.80
CA ILE A 200 4.42 29.64 -9.76
C ILE A 200 4.14 28.14 -9.65
N ASP A 201 4.74 27.50 -8.65
CA ASP A 201 4.47 26.10 -8.34
C ASP A 201 3.69 26.07 -7.03
N ALA A 202 2.47 25.57 -7.12
CA ALA A 202 1.49 25.47 -6.05
C ALA A 202 1.98 24.71 -4.80
N HIS A 203 3.19 24.15 -4.81
CA HIS A 203 3.72 23.31 -3.74
C HIS A 203 4.92 23.91 -3.02
N THR A 204 5.40 25.09 -3.42
CA THR A 204 6.51 25.75 -2.70
C THR A 204 5.98 26.56 -1.53
N ASN A 205 5.83 25.92 -0.37
CA ASN A 205 5.66 26.59 0.92
C ASN A 205 6.98 27.24 1.38
N THR A 206 7.71 27.89 0.47
CA THR A 206 9.00 28.53 0.75
C THR A 206 8.99 29.93 0.17
N GLY A 207 9.49 30.90 0.92
CA GLY A 207 9.54 32.28 0.53
C GLY A 207 9.35 33.22 1.72
N ILE A 208 9.43 34.51 1.45
CA ILE A 208 9.21 35.57 2.45
C ILE A 208 7.83 36.16 2.23
N LEU A 209 7.06 36.25 3.30
CA LEU A 209 5.73 36.83 3.24
C LEU A 209 5.77 38.34 3.02
N LYS A 210 4.98 38.85 2.08
CA LYS A 210 4.70 40.28 1.86
C LYS A 210 3.19 40.52 1.97
N ASP A 211 2.78 41.73 2.30
CA ASP A 211 1.36 42.14 2.42
C ASP A 211 0.48 41.13 3.19
N SER A 212 1.05 40.47 4.19
CA SER A 212 0.45 39.39 4.99
C SER A 212 0.18 39.83 6.44
N GLY A 213 -0.21 41.07 6.63
CA GLY A 213 -0.50 41.65 7.98
C GLY A 213 0.69 41.51 8.92
N PRO A 214 0.52 40.94 10.13
CA PRO A 214 1.58 40.85 11.13
C PRO A 214 2.73 39.88 10.73
N PHE A 215 2.56 39.12 9.68
CA PHE A 215 3.52 38.12 9.22
C PHE A 215 4.42 38.61 8.08
N THR A 216 4.20 39.81 7.60
CA THR A 216 5.00 40.45 6.54
C THR A 216 6.49 40.48 6.89
N GLY A 217 7.35 40.05 5.96
CA GLY A 217 8.82 40.00 6.12
C GLY A 217 9.32 38.72 6.77
N ARG A 218 8.47 37.77 7.15
CA ARG A 218 8.85 36.49 7.75
C ARG A 218 8.96 35.38 6.70
N GLU A 219 9.95 34.52 6.88
CA GLU A 219 10.13 33.33 6.04
C GLU A 219 9.13 32.24 6.42
N ILE A 220 8.53 31.59 5.42
CA ILE A 220 7.55 30.52 5.62
C ILE A 220 8.26 29.29 6.22
N SER A 221 7.81 28.87 7.41
CA SER A 221 8.25 27.68 8.12
C SER A 221 7.05 26.94 8.72
N SER A 222 7.26 25.72 9.19
CA SER A 222 6.23 24.94 9.90
C SER A 222 5.72 25.65 11.14
N GLU A 223 6.62 26.33 11.87
CA GLU A 223 6.34 27.08 13.08
C GLU A 223 5.51 28.33 12.75
N LEU A 224 5.89 29.04 11.68
CA LEU A 224 5.13 30.20 11.22
C LEU A 224 3.72 29.80 10.78
N ILE A 225 3.56 28.70 10.06
CA ILE A 225 2.24 28.19 9.66
C ILE A 225 1.36 27.89 10.88
N ALA A 226 1.92 27.24 11.91
CA ALA A 226 1.18 26.96 13.16
C ALA A 226 0.76 28.24 13.88
N GLU A 227 1.65 29.24 13.94
CA GLU A 227 1.36 30.57 14.51
C GLU A 227 0.26 31.29 13.72
N MET A 228 0.33 31.26 12.39
CA MET A 228 -0.70 31.85 11.53
C MET A 228 -2.07 31.20 11.75
N VAL A 229 -2.13 29.87 11.82
CA VAL A 229 -3.38 29.16 12.15
C VAL A 229 -3.97 29.67 13.48
N SER A 230 -3.14 29.75 14.53
CA SER A 230 -3.59 30.25 15.85
C SER A 230 -4.07 31.68 15.76
N TRP A 231 -3.33 32.54 15.07
CA TRP A 231 -3.70 33.93 14.87
C TRP A 231 -5.04 34.09 14.13
N PHE A 232 -5.30 33.35 13.04
CA PHE A 232 -6.59 33.42 12.34
C PHE A 232 -7.77 33.03 13.24
N ILE A 233 -7.56 32.07 14.16
CA ILE A 233 -8.56 31.65 15.13
C ILE A 233 -8.79 32.73 16.17
N ASP A 234 -7.72 33.31 16.74
CA ASP A 234 -7.77 34.33 17.78
C ASP A 234 -8.42 35.63 17.27
N GLN A 235 -8.24 35.97 16.00
CA GLN A 235 -8.93 37.07 15.34
C GLN A 235 -10.41 36.77 15.02
N GLY A 236 -10.88 35.54 15.23
CA GLY A 236 -12.24 35.14 14.91
C GLY A 236 -12.54 34.98 13.42
N TYR A 237 -11.51 34.88 12.56
CA TYR A 237 -11.69 34.71 11.12
C TYR A 237 -12.10 33.29 10.70
N GLY A 238 -11.84 32.31 11.57
CA GLY A 238 -12.16 30.91 11.27
C GLY A 238 -11.95 29.96 12.43
N LYS A 239 -11.95 28.68 12.13
CA LYS A 239 -11.73 27.61 13.11
C LYS A 239 -10.66 26.65 12.61
N LYS A 240 -9.83 26.10 13.53
CA LYS A 240 -8.90 25.02 13.22
C LYS A 240 -9.69 23.81 12.75
N THR A 241 -9.31 23.24 11.62
CA THR A 241 -9.99 22.11 11.01
C THR A 241 -8.97 21.11 10.53
N THR A 242 -9.21 19.84 10.84
CA THR A 242 -8.47 18.71 10.27
C THR A 242 -9.34 18.05 9.23
N THR A 243 -8.78 17.84 8.05
CA THR A 243 -9.43 17.13 6.95
C THR A 243 -8.62 15.91 6.55
N TYR A 244 -9.28 14.97 5.91
CA TYR A 244 -8.65 13.75 5.41
C TYR A 244 -8.99 13.57 3.94
N ARG A 245 -8.04 13.04 3.18
CA ARG A 245 -8.27 12.65 1.78
C ARG A 245 -9.13 11.38 1.69
N ILE A 246 -8.98 10.48 2.67
CA ILE A 246 -9.83 9.30 2.78
C ILE A 246 -11.26 9.73 3.09
N ASN A 247 -12.22 9.14 2.39
CA ASN A 247 -13.63 9.30 2.66
C ASN A 247 -14.15 8.13 3.49
N ASP A 248 -15.28 8.34 4.16
CA ASP A 248 -15.98 7.27 4.85
C ASP A 248 -16.29 6.11 3.88
N TRP A 249 -16.16 4.89 4.39
CA TRP A 249 -16.24 3.69 3.57
C TRP A 249 -17.68 3.38 3.18
N VAL A 250 -18.03 3.52 1.89
CA VAL A 250 -19.33 3.09 1.35
C VAL A 250 -19.43 1.58 1.44
N PHE A 251 -20.26 1.08 2.34
CA PHE A 251 -20.31 -0.31 2.77
C PHE A 251 -21.40 -1.13 2.09
N SER A 252 -22.33 -0.53 1.36
CA SER A 252 -23.41 -1.20 0.67
C SER A 252 -23.19 -1.37 -0.82
N ARG A 253 -23.68 -2.49 -1.38
CA ARG A 253 -23.65 -2.82 -2.81
C ARG A 253 -25.01 -3.27 -3.29
N GLN A 254 -25.40 -2.78 -4.45
CA GLN A 254 -26.66 -3.11 -5.12
C GLN A 254 -26.46 -4.35 -6.00
N ARG A 255 -26.16 -5.49 -5.36
CA ARG A 255 -25.94 -6.78 -6.04
C ARG A 255 -26.45 -7.94 -5.21
N TYR A 256 -26.67 -9.09 -5.84
CA TYR A 256 -27.07 -10.31 -5.15
C TYR A 256 -25.92 -10.90 -4.31
N TRP A 257 -24.76 -11.12 -4.94
CA TRP A 257 -23.61 -11.74 -4.26
C TRP A 257 -22.94 -10.77 -3.28
N GLY A 258 -22.97 -11.14 -2.02
CA GLY A 258 -22.38 -10.46 -0.87
C GLY A 258 -23.14 -10.81 0.39
N GLU A 259 -22.54 -10.56 1.55
CA GLU A 259 -23.19 -10.80 2.84
C GLU A 259 -24.36 -9.81 3.00
N PRO A 260 -25.59 -10.30 3.30
CA PRO A 260 -26.71 -9.43 3.61
C PRO A 260 -26.42 -8.55 4.83
N ILE A 261 -26.80 -7.28 4.76
CA ILE A 261 -26.67 -6.37 5.90
C ILE A 261 -27.83 -6.65 6.86
N PRO A 262 -27.57 -7.01 8.15
CA PRO A 262 -28.58 -7.49 9.09
C PRO A 262 -29.44 -6.34 9.67
N ILE A 263 -30.14 -5.63 8.79
CA ILE A 263 -30.97 -4.47 9.11
C ILE A 263 -32.38 -4.67 8.56
N ILE A 264 -33.35 -4.17 9.32
CA ILE A 264 -34.76 -4.14 8.98
C ILE A 264 -35.24 -2.68 8.97
N HIS A 265 -35.96 -2.29 7.94
CA HIS A 265 -36.58 -0.98 7.80
C HIS A 265 -38.08 -1.07 8.19
N CYS A 266 -38.45 -0.46 9.31
CA CYS A 266 -39.80 -0.36 9.82
C CYS A 266 -40.34 1.07 9.67
N LYS A 267 -41.58 1.21 9.21
CA LYS A 267 -42.21 2.53 9.06
C LYS A 267 -42.39 3.26 10.41
N THR A 268 -42.60 2.52 11.48
CA THR A 268 -42.82 3.08 12.83
C THR A 268 -41.52 3.23 13.61
N CYS A 269 -40.65 2.19 13.61
CA CYS A 269 -39.45 2.14 14.43
C CYS A 269 -38.20 2.65 13.70
N GLY A 270 -38.28 2.91 12.39
CA GLY A 270 -37.12 3.32 11.59
C GLY A 270 -36.23 2.13 11.24
N VAL A 271 -34.93 2.30 11.48
CA VAL A 271 -33.88 1.30 11.23
C VAL A 271 -33.69 0.43 12.47
N VAL A 272 -33.88 -0.87 12.33
CA VAL A 272 -33.83 -1.86 13.42
C VAL A 272 -32.86 -2.97 13.05
N ALA A 273 -32.02 -3.41 14.00
CA ALA A 273 -31.14 -4.56 13.80
C ALA A 273 -31.93 -5.86 13.75
N VAL A 274 -31.50 -6.84 12.96
CA VAL A 274 -31.97 -8.21 13.02
C VAL A 274 -31.55 -8.79 14.38
N PRO A 275 -32.47 -9.45 15.14
CA PRO A 275 -32.13 -10.11 16.39
C PRO A 275 -31.03 -11.16 16.23
N GLU A 276 -30.21 -11.33 17.26
CA GLU A 276 -29.06 -12.25 17.20
C GLU A 276 -29.46 -13.70 16.91
N GLU A 277 -30.58 -14.15 17.47
CA GLU A 277 -31.13 -15.48 17.24
C GLU A 277 -31.62 -15.73 15.80
N GLN A 278 -31.74 -14.69 14.99
CA GLN A 278 -32.08 -14.75 13.57
C GLN A 278 -30.88 -14.60 12.64
N LEU A 279 -29.67 -14.54 13.19
CA LEU A 279 -28.41 -14.49 12.42
C LEU A 279 -27.90 -15.92 12.14
N PRO A 280 -27.25 -16.12 11.01
CA PRO A 280 -26.97 -15.17 9.93
C PRO A 280 -28.17 -14.92 9.02
N VAL A 281 -28.30 -13.72 8.46
CA VAL A 281 -29.26 -13.48 7.37
C VAL A 281 -28.69 -14.10 6.10
N LEU A 282 -29.40 -15.12 5.57
CA LEU A 282 -28.96 -15.83 4.37
C LEU A 282 -29.53 -15.19 3.10
N LEU A 283 -28.80 -15.32 2.00
CA LEU A 283 -29.32 -15.02 0.68
C LEU A 283 -30.43 -16.00 0.31
N PRO A 284 -31.52 -15.55 -0.36
CA PRO A 284 -32.55 -16.46 -0.85
C PRO A 284 -32.03 -17.26 -2.05
N ASP A 285 -32.43 -18.53 -2.16
CA ASP A 285 -32.22 -19.29 -3.38
C ASP A 285 -33.08 -18.75 -4.50
N VAL A 286 -32.46 -18.34 -5.62
CA VAL A 286 -33.17 -17.80 -6.78
C VAL A 286 -32.51 -18.27 -8.07
N GLU A 287 -33.35 -18.54 -9.07
CA GLU A 287 -32.89 -18.94 -10.41
C GLU A 287 -32.31 -17.72 -11.19
N ASN A 288 -32.81 -16.52 -10.91
CA ASN A 288 -32.40 -15.30 -11.59
C ASN A 288 -32.18 -14.15 -10.60
N TYR A 289 -31.06 -13.43 -10.77
CA TYR A 289 -30.65 -12.26 -9.98
C TYR A 289 -30.18 -11.11 -10.86
N GLU A 290 -30.83 -10.92 -12.02
CA GLU A 290 -30.50 -9.82 -12.93
C GLU A 290 -30.73 -8.45 -12.28
N PRO A 291 -29.95 -7.41 -12.69
CA PRO A 291 -30.16 -6.06 -12.21
C PRO A 291 -31.58 -5.56 -12.52
N THR A 292 -32.20 -4.88 -11.56
CA THR A 292 -33.55 -4.34 -11.67
C THR A 292 -33.72 -3.22 -12.70
N GLY A 293 -32.61 -2.64 -13.19
CA GLY A 293 -32.62 -1.44 -14.06
C GLY A 293 -32.97 -0.13 -13.32
N THR A 294 -33.44 -0.19 -12.08
CA THR A 294 -33.82 0.98 -11.26
C THR A 294 -32.67 1.56 -10.46
N GLY A 295 -31.56 0.79 -10.32
CA GLY A 295 -30.44 1.08 -9.41
C GLY A 295 -30.57 0.44 -8.04
N GLU A 296 -31.66 -0.28 -7.78
CA GLU A 296 -31.86 -1.10 -6.59
C GLU A 296 -31.18 -2.46 -6.73
N SER A 297 -30.90 -3.11 -5.59
CA SER A 297 -30.39 -4.49 -5.56
C SER A 297 -31.36 -5.47 -6.20
N PRO A 298 -30.90 -6.52 -6.90
CA PRO A 298 -31.77 -7.63 -7.35
C PRO A 298 -32.60 -8.24 -6.22
N LEU A 299 -32.11 -8.24 -4.98
CA LEU A 299 -32.81 -8.69 -3.79
C LEU A 299 -34.13 -7.90 -3.54
N ALA A 300 -34.19 -6.64 -3.97
CA ALA A 300 -35.37 -5.80 -3.80
C ALA A 300 -36.62 -6.32 -4.55
N ALA A 301 -36.41 -7.10 -5.62
CA ALA A 301 -37.50 -7.73 -6.40
C ALA A 301 -38.04 -9.02 -5.78
N ILE A 302 -37.39 -9.57 -4.74
CA ILE A 302 -37.75 -10.85 -4.13
C ILE A 302 -38.66 -10.58 -2.92
N GLU A 303 -39.95 -10.36 -3.17
CA GLU A 303 -40.93 -9.96 -2.13
C GLU A 303 -40.98 -10.92 -0.94
N SER A 304 -40.87 -12.23 -1.18
CA SER A 304 -40.89 -13.27 -0.14
C SER A 304 -39.74 -13.16 0.84
N TRP A 305 -38.58 -12.64 0.39
CA TRP A 305 -37.39 -12.42 1.22
C TRP A 305 -37.37 -11.03 1.84
N VAL A 306 -37.78 -10.01 1.08
CA VAL A 306 -37.73 -8.60 1.52
C VAL A 306 -38.74 -8.32 2.62
N ASN A 307 -39.98 -8.82 2.48
CA ASN A 307 -41.03 -8.54 3.44
C ASN A 307 -40.82 -9.37 4.73
N THR A 308 -40.85 -8.68 5.87
CA THR A 308 -40.62 -9.29 7.18
C THR A 308 -41.42 -8.57 8.26
N THR A 309 -41.33 -9.05 9.47
CA THR A 309 -41.92 -8.43 10.65
C THR A 309 -40.89 -7.66 11.44
N CYS A 310 -41.22 -6.47 11.91
CA CYS A 310 -40.35 -5.69 12.78
C CYS A 310 -40.20 -6.38 14.15
N PRO A 311 -38.99 -6.70 14.61
CA PRO A 311 -38.78 -7.36 15.89
C PRO A 311 -39.14 -6.47 17.10
N THR A 312 -39.19 -5.16 16.91
CA THR A 312 -39.50 -4.20 18.01
C THR A 312 -41.00 -3.98 18.18
N CYS A 313 -41.79 -3.80 17.11
CA CYS A 313 -43.18 -3.45 17.22
C CYS A 313 -44.14 -4.48 16.64
N GLY A 314 -43.67 -5.58 16.03
CA GLY A 314 -44.50 -6.61 15.39
C GLY A 314 -45.16 -6.18 14.07
N GLY A 315 -44.96 -4.95 13.63
CA GLY A 315 -45.55 -4.43 12.39
C GLY A 315 -44.82 -4.87 11.13
N ALA A 316 -45.50 -4.70 9.95
CA ALA A 316 -44.88 -4.99 8.66
C ALA A 316 -43.63 -4.15 8.42
N ALA A 317 -42.55 -4.79 7.97
CA ALA A 317 -41.26 -4.19 7.73
C ALA A 317 -40.56 -4.80 6.52
N LYS A 318 -39.42 -4.23 6.11
CA LYS A 318 -38.64 -4.72 4.98
C LYS A 318 -37.19 -4.95 5.40
N ARG A 319 -36.59 -6.05 4.94
CA ARG A 319 -35.14 -6.27 5.08
C ARG A 319 -34.35 -5.26 4.25
N GLU A 320 -33.16 -4.95 4.68
CA GLU A 320 -32.18 -4.25 3.84
C GLU A 320 -31.83 -5.13 2.64
N THR A 321 -31.88 -4.55 1.44
CA THR A 321 -31.65 -5.27 0.18
C THR A 321 -30.25 -5.11 -0.39
N ASN A 322 -29.46 -4.20 0.16
CA ASN A 322 -28.05 -4.08 -0.18
C ASN A 322 -27.22 -5.18 0.51
N THR A 323 -26.16 -5.60 -0.16
CA THR A 323 -25.19 -6.53 0.41
C THR A 323 -23.89 -5.80 0.78
N MET A 324 -23.07 -6.43 1.60
CA MET A 324 -21.75 -5.92 1.97
C MET A 324 -20.76 -5.99 0.79
N PRO A 325 -19.73 -5.13 0.72
CA PRO A 325 -18.67 -5.24 -0.28
C PRO A 325 -17.77 -6.43 0.02
N GLN A 326 -17.04 -6.94 -0.99
CA GLN A 326 -16.07 -8.03 -0.81
C GLN A 326 -15.00 -7.73 0.25
N TRP A 327 -14.70 -6.45 0.49
CA TRP A 327 -13.76 -6.03 1.53
C TRP A 327 -14.29 -6.20 2.96
N ALA A 328 -15.59 -6.44 3.14
CA ALA A 328 -16.15 -6.73 4.45
C ALA A 328 -15.58 -8.03 5.02
N GLY A 329 -15.71 -9.13 4.27
CA GLY A 329 -15.15 -10.43 4.65
C GLY A 329 -13.62 -10.39 4.79
N SER A 330 -12.92 -9.75 3.84
CA SER A 330 -11.46 -9.64 3.86
C SER A 330 -10.92 -8.80 5.03
N SER A 331 -11.76 -8.00 5.69
CA SER A 331 -11.34 -7.18 6.83
C SER A 331 -11.21 -7.95 8.14
N TRP A 332 -11.71 -9.19 8.23
CA TRP A 332 -11.70 -9.96 9.48
C TRP A 332 -11.52 -11.48 9.31
N TYR A 333 -11.29 -11.99 8.09
CA TYR A 333 -11.17 -13.43 7.79
C TYR A 333 -10.14 -14.13 8.67
N TYR A 334 -9.03 -13.45 9.00
CA TYR A 334 -7.96 -13.97 9.84
C TYR A 334 -8.44 -14.32 11.25
N LEU A 335 -9.42 -13.60 11.79
CA LEU A 335 -10.08 -13.95 13.06
C LEU A 335 -10.96 -15.18 12.88
N ARG A 336 -11.74 -15.23 11.81
CA ARG A 336 -12.64 -16.37 11.56
C ARG A 336 -11.90 -17.66 11.28
N TYR A 337 -10.69 -17.62 10.71
CA TYR A 337 -9.84 -18.79 10.52
C TYR A 337 -9.43 -19.45 11.84
N ILE A 338 -9.30 -18.69 12.90
CA ILE A 338 -8.97 -19.21 14.24
C ILE A 338 -10.13 -20.06 14.81
N ASP A 339 -11.38 -19.67 14.52
CA ASP A 339 -12.56 -20.33 15.09
C ASP A 339 -13.72 -20.44 14.04
N PRO A 340 -13.51 -21.24 12.97
CA PRO A 340 -14.39 -21.22 11.78
C PRO A 340 -15.78 -21.80 12.02
N THR A 341 -15.96 -22.65 13.03
CA THR A 341 -17.22 -23.35 13.31
C THR A 341 -18.02 -22.76 14.47
N ASN A 342 -17.55 -21.68 15.09
CA ASN A 342 -18.24 -21.03 16.19
C ASN A 342 -19.53 -20.36 15.73
N ALA A 343 -20.68 -20.91 16.13
CA ALA A 343 -22.00 -20.37 15.82
C ALA A 343 -22.51 -19.36 16.88
N ALA A 344 -21.85 -19.28 18.05
CA ALA A 344 -22.31 -18.47 19.17
C ALA A 344 -21.66 -17.09 19.24
N ALA A 345 -20.44 -16.94 18.71
CA ALA A 345 -19.68 -15.70 18.75
C ALA A 345 -18.85 -15.50 17.47
N LEU A 346 -18.40 -14.27 17.23
CA LEU A 346 -17.47 -13.93 16.14
C LEU A 346 -16.19 -14.77 16.26
N ILE A 347 -15.67 -14.92 17.48
CA ILE A 347 -14.49 -15.73 17.82
C ILE A 347 -14.52 -16.04 19.31
N ASP A 348 -14.01 -17.20 19.71
CA ASP A 348 -13.75 -17.54 21.12
C ASP A 348 -12.59 -16.69 21.64
N SER A 349 -12.77 -16.06 22.80
CA SER A 349 -11.79 -15.11 23.36
C SER A 349 -10.47 -15.76 23.79
N GLN A 350 -10.48 -17.04 24.24
CA GLN A 350 -9.25 -17.74 24.61
C GLN A 350 -8.45 -18.13 23.38
N LYS A 351 -9.12 -18.58 22.32
CA LYS A 351 -8.48 -18.85 21.03
C LYS A 351 -7.90 -17.57 20.44
N GLU A 352 -8.67 -16.46 20.47
CA GLU A 352 -8.20 -15.16 20.02
C GLU A 352 -6.91 -14.74 20.72
N GLN A 353 -6.89 -14.75 22.06
CA GLN A 353 -5.71 -14.37 22.85
C GLN A 353 -4.50 -15.28 22.60
N SER A 354 -4.71 -16.54 22.22
CA SER A 354 -3.64 -17.50 21.93
C SER A 354 -3.04 -17.31 20.52
N TRP A 355 -3.84 -16.85 19.56
CA TRP A 355 -3.45 -16.80 18.15
C TRP A 355 -3.19 -15.37 17.61
N MET A 356 -3.71 -14.35 18.31
CA MET A 356 -3.51 -12.97 17.88
C MET A 356 -2.34 -12.30 18.64
N PRO A 357 -1.62 -11.38 17.99
CA PRO A 357 -1.75 -10.96 16.60
C PRO A 357 -1.25 -12.00 15.60
N VAL A 358 -1.64 -11.91 14.34
CA VAL A 358 -1.09 -12.75 13.26
C VAL A 358 0.39 -12.47 13.10
N ASP A 359 1.25 -13.47 13.27
CA ASP A 359 2.72 -13.28 13.33
C ASP A 359 3.28 -12.62 12.07
N VAL A 360 2.87 -13.07 10.89
CA VAL A 360 3.34 -12.57 9.60
C VAL A 360 2.18 -12.48 8.61
N TYR A 361 1.97 -11.31 8.05
CA TYR A 361 1.12 -11.12 6.88
C TYR A 361 1.99 -11.05 5.62
N VAL A 362 1.68 -11.88 4.63
CA VAL A 362 2.34 -11.88 3.32
C VAL A 362 1.38 -11.36 2.28
N GLY A 363 1.74 -10.31 1.56
CA GLY A 363 0.88 -9.76 0.52
C GLY A 363 1.51 -8.63 -0.28
N GLY A 364 0.90 -8.35 -1.46
CA GLY A 364 1.38 -7.34 -2.40
C GLY A 364 0.50 -6.08 -2.41
N ASP A 365 -0.25 -5.88 -3.47
CA ASP A 365 -0.91 -4.65 -3.93
C ASP A 365 -2.14 -4.18 -3.10
N HIS A 366 -2.12 -4.33 -1.77
CA HIS A 366 -3.27 -4.02 -0.90
C HIS A 366 -2.99 -3.00 0.20
N ALA A 367 -1.88 -2.27 0.13
CA ALA A 367 -1.46 -1.28 1.13
C ALA A 367 -2.58 -0.29 1.51
N THR A 368 -3.28 0.25 0.51
CA THR A 368 -4.30 1.29 0.66
C THR A 368 -5.75 0.79 0.55
N ARG A 369 -5.95 -0.54 0.53
CA ARG A 369 -7.28 -1.18 0.46
C ARG A 369 -7.46 -2.14 1.62
N HIS A 370 -7.20 -3.45 1.39
CA HIS A 370 -7.41 -4.49 2.39
C HIS A 370 -6.73 -4.16 3.73
N LEU A 371 -5.45 -3.75 3.73
CA LEU A 371 -4.73 -3.49 4.99
C LEU A 371 -5.32 -2.31 5.78
N ILE A 372 -5.74 -1.23 5.12
CA ILE A 372 -6.40 -0.11 5.82
C ILE A 372 -7.75 -0.56 6.41
N TYR A 373 -8.55 -1.31 5.63
CA TYR A 373 -9.87 -1.77 6.10
C TYR A 373 -9.74 -2.81 7.22
N ALA A 374 -8.78 -3.74 7.12
CA ALA A 374 -8.51 -4.71 8.18
C ALA A 374 -8.06 -4.03 9.48
N ARG A 375 -7.12 -3.06 9.40
CA ARG A 375 -6.67 -2.26 10.55
C ARG A 375 -7.82 -1.45 11.16
N PHE A 376 -8.66 -0.82 10.34
CA PHE A 376 -9.84 -0.09 10.80
C PHE A 376 -10.82 -1.02 11.53
N TRP A 377 -11.18 -2.15 10.91
CA TRP A 377 -12.10 -3.12 11.47
C TRP A 377 -11.58 -3.70 12.78
N HIS A 378 -10.30 -4.05 12.81
CA HIS A 378 -9.65 -4.57 14.00
C HIS A 378 -9.64 -3.57 15.17
N LYS A 379 -9.36 -2.29 14.89
CA LYS A 379 -9.43 -1.22 15.90
C LYS A 379 -10.84 -1.04 16.46
N PHE A 380 -11.85 -1.16 15.60
CA PHE A 380 -13.25 -1.12 16.04
C PHE A 380 -13.57 -2.33 16.95
N LEU A 381 -13.16 -3.52 16.56
CA LEU A 381 -13.34 -4.73 17.39
C LEU A 381 -12.58 -4.65 18.72
N TYR A 382 -11.40 -4.03 18.73
CA TYR A 382 -10.66 -3.75 19.95
C TYR A 382 -11.42 -2.77 20.87
N ASP A 383 -11.99 -1.71 20.33
CA ASP A 383 -12.73 -0.72 21.11
C ASP A 383 -14.00 -1.29 21.77
N ILE A 384 -14.60 -2.31 21.17
CA ILE A 384 -15.76 -3.02 21.75
C ILE A 384 -15.38 -4.29 22.53
N GLY A 385 -14.07 -4.56 22.72
CA GLY A 385 -13.56 -5.65 23.55
C GLY A 385 -13.66 -7.05 22.95
N VAL A 386 -13.77 -7.17 21.62
CA VAL A 386 -13.85 -8.47 20.92
C VAL A 386 -12.46 -9.05 20.64
N VAL A 387 -11.46 -8.19 20.41
CA VAL A 387 -10.07 -8.61 20.18
C VAL A 387 -9.13 -7.98 21.21
N SER A 388 -8.02 -8.66 21.50
CA SER A 388 -7.04 -8.29 22.53
C SER A 388 -5.95 -7.34 22.05
N THR A 389 -5.73 -7.21 20.75
CA THR A 389 -4.65 -6.44 20.14
C THR A 389 -5.15 -5.23 19.35
N ILE A 390 -4.36 -4.15 19.30
CA ILE A 390 -4.73 -2.91 18.59
C ILE A 390 -4.42 -2.95 17.08
N GLU A 391 -3.54 -3.86 16.65
CA GLU A 391 -3.16 -4.08 15.26
C GLU A 391 -3.21 -5.58 14.95
N PRO A 392 -3.73 -5.97 13.77
CA PRO A 392 -3.86 -7.38 13.43
C PRO A 392 -2.54 -8.02 12.96
N PHE A 393 -1.64 -7.25 12.34
CA PHE A 393 -0.46 -7.73 11.62
C PHE A 393 0.79 -6.96 12.05
N PRO A 394 1.57 -7.43 13.07
CA PRO A 394 2.78 -6.75 13.52
C PRO A 394 3.93 -6.80 12.49
N ARG A 395 3.97 -7.84 11.65
CA ARG A 395 4.95 -8.01 10.59
C ARG A 395 4.27 -8.15 9.23
N LEU A 396 4.77 -7.40 8.25
CA LEU A 396 4.30 -7.43 6.86
C LEU A 396 5.47 -7.75 5.93
N GLU A 397 5.36 -8.84 5.20
CA GLU A 397 6.27 -9.17 4.09
C GLU A 397 5.60 -8.77 2.77
N PHE A 398 6.18 -7.79 2.11
CA PHE A 398 5.66 -7.31 0.82
C PHE A 398 6.08 -8.26 -0.30
N LEU A 399 5.11 -8.76 -1.05
CA LEU A 399 5.34 -9.66 -2.17
C LEU A 399 5.39 -8.88 -3.48
N GLY A 400 6.49 -9.02 -4.22
CA GLY A 400 6.65 -8.46 -5.56
C GLY A 400 5.80 -9.19 -6.61
N PHE A 401 5.66 -8.59 -7.79
CA PHE A 401 4.93 -9.21 -8.90
C PHE A 401 5.88 -10.02 -9.80
N ILE A 402 5.38 -11.16 -10.31
CA ILE A 402 5.97 -11.84 -11.45
C ILE A 402 5.29 -11.29 -12.72
N LEU A 403 6.07 -10.61 -13.54
CA LEU A 403 5.64 -10.08 -14.83
C LEU A 403 5.76 -11.16 -15.91
N ALA A 404 5.13 -10.94 -17.06
CA ALA A 404 5.40 -11.78 -18.23
C ALA A 404 6.85 -11.59 -18.74
N GLU A 405 7.33 -12.47 -19.62
CA GLU A 405 8.68 -12.38 -20.20
C GLU A 405 8.96 -11.04 -20.89
N ASP A 406 7.90 -10.38 -21.40
CA ASP A 406 7.98 -9.06 -22.04
C ASP A 406 8.03 -7.89 -21.04
N GLY A 407 8.11 -8.17 -19.72
CA GLY A 407 8.18 -7.18 -18.64
C GLY A 407 6.85 -6.48 -18.34
N ARG A 408 5.76 -6.87 -18.98
CA ARG A 408 4.42 -6.32 -18.69
C ARG A 408 3.68 -7.16 -17.66
N LYS A 409 2.74 -6.55 -16.95
CA LYS A 409 1.83 -7.27 -16.05
C LYS A 409 1.03 -8.31 -16.84
N MET A 410 0.97 -9.53 -16.31
CA MET A 410 0.19 -10.62 -16.93
C MET A 410 -1.29 -10.26 -16.98
N SER A 411 -1.92 -10.43 -18.14
CA SER A 411 -3.32 -10.09 -18.36
C SER A 411 -3.92 -10.92 -19.49
N LYS A 412 -5.17 -11.34 -19.33
CA LYS A 412 -5.93 -12.00 -20.40
C LYS A 412 -6.03 -11.16 -21.67
N ARG A 413 -6.07 -9.82 -21.52
CA ARG A 413 -6.10 -8.86 -22.62
C ARG A 413 -4.85 -8.94 -23.50
N TRP A 414 -3.69 -9.15 -22.89
CA TRP A 414 -2.41 -9.21 -23.59
C TRP A 414 -2.03 -10.62 -24.02
N LYS A 415 -2.81 -11.64 -23.58
CA LYS A 415 -2.54 -13.06 -23.84
C LYS A 415 -1.11 -13.49 -23.43
N ASN A 416 -0.57 -12.87 -22.40
CA ASN A 416 0.77 -13.08 -21.88
C ASN A 416 0.76 -13.75 -20.49
N VAL A 417 -0.35 -14.39 -20.13
CA VAL A 417 -0.51 -15.10 -18.84
C VAL A 417 0.20 -16.45 -18.93
N VAL A 418 1.06 -16.72 -17.94
CA VAL A 418 1.61 -18.07 -17.71
C VAL A 418 0.65 -18.81 -16.79
N ASN A 419 0.14 -19.96 -17.26
CA ASN A 419 -0.76 -20.78 -16.46
C ASN A 419 0.06 -21.75 -15.59
N PRO A 420 -0.06 -21.72 -14.25
CA PRO A 420 0.61 -22.66 -13.36
C PRO A 420 0.38 -24.13 -13.69
N ASP A 421 -0.83 -24.52 -14.11
CA ASP A 421 -1.16 -25.90 -14.44
C ASP A 421 -0.34 -26.44 -15.63
N ASP A 422 -0.09 -25.60 -16.63
CA ASP A 422 0.73 -25.98 -17.80
C ASP A 422 2.21 -26.15 -17.39
N VAL A 423 2.70 -25.28 -16.50
CA VAL A 423 4.05 -25.36 -15.94
C VAL A 423 4.23 -26.63 -15.11
N ILE A 424 3.28 -26.89 -14.20
CA ILE A 424 3.30 -28.08 -13.33
C ILE A 424 3.25 -29.38 -14.17
N LYS A 425 2.43 -29.41 -15.22
CA LYS A 425 2.33 -30.56 -16.11
C LYS A 425 3.65 -30.84 -16.84
N GLN A 426 4.41 -29.81 -17.18
CA GLN A 426 5.64 -29.92 -17.95
C GLN A 426 6.87 -30.18 -17.08
N PHE A 427 6.99 -29.53 -15.92
CA PHE A 427 8.20 -29.51 -15.11
C PHE A 427 8.00 -30.06 -13.68
N GLY A 428 6.77 -30.31 -13.27
CA GLY A 428 6.42 -30.71 -11.90
C GLY A 428 6.26 -29.53 -10.95
N ALA A 429 5.51 -29.75 -9.88
CA ALA A 429 5.20 -28.73 -8.88
C ALA A 429 6.45 -28.26 -8.13
N ASP A 430 7.38 -29.15 -7.80
CA ASP A 430 8.58 -28.80 -7.04
C ASP A 430 9.55 -27.90 -7.83
N ALA A 431 9.71 -28.15 -9.14
CA ALA A 431 10.52 -27.27 -9.98
C ALA A 431 9.92 -25.86 -10.09
N PHE A 432 8.59 -25.78 -10.17
CA PHE A 432 7.88 -24.52 -10.21
C PHE A 432 7.99 -23.76 -8.88
N ARG A 433 7.77 -24.42 -7.74
CA ARG A 433 7.93 -23.83 -6.40
C ARG A 433 9.35 -23.30 -6.19
N LEU A 434 10.37 -24.10 -6.50
CA LEU A 434 11.76 -23.67 -6.45
C LEU A 434 12.04 -22.45 -7.34
N TYR A 435 11.47 -22.43 -8.54
CA TYR A 435 11.65 -21.30 -9.46
C TYR A 435 11.05 -20.02 -8.89
N GLU A 436 9.83 -20.03 -8.37
CA GLU A 436 9.19 -18.85 -7.79
C GLU A 436 9.95 -18.31 -6.58
N MET A 437 10.55 -19.20 -5.77
CA MET A 437 11.38 -18.81 -4.64
C MET A 437 12.78 -18.34 -5.05
N PHE A 438 13.27 -18.74 -6.22
CA PHE A 438 14.63 -18.45 -6.69
C PHE A 438 14.74 -17.25 -7.63
N ILE A 439 13.67 -16.88 -8.33
CA ILE A 439 13.69 -15.90 -9.45
C ILE A 439 14.22 -14.52 -9.06
N GLY A 440 14.11 -14.12 -7.79
CA GLY A 440 14.60 -12.84 -7.29
C GLY A 440 14.31 -12.62 -5.80
N PRO A 441 14.71 -11.47 -5.24
CA PRO A 441 14.30 -11.08 -3.90
C PRO A 441 12.77 -11.08 -3.77
N PHE A 442 12.27 -11.50 -2.61
CA PHE A 442 10.85 -11.73 -2.37
C PHE A 442 9.96 -10.49 -2.61
N GLU A 443 10.46 -9.32 -2.27
CA GLU A 443 9.80 -8.03 -2.45
C GLU A 443 9.92 -7.43 -3.85
N SER A 444 10.76 -8.02 -4.71
CA SER A 444 11.07 -7.46 -6.02
C SER A 444 10.07 -7.89 -7.09
N THR A 445 9.72 -6.96 -7.96
CA THR A 445 8.99 -7.27 -9.20
C THR A 445 9.97 -7.76 -10.25
N VAL A 446 9.76 -8.97 -10.76
CA VAL A 446 10.68 -9.66 -11.67
C VAL A 446 9.95 -10.20 -12.91
N PRO A 447 10.59 -10.24 -14.10
CA PRO A 447 10.00 -10.86 -15.26
C PRO A 447 10.12 -12.39 -15.19
N TRP A 448 9.12 -13.10 -15.70
CA TRP A 448 9.15 -14.55 -15.90
C TRP A 448 10.32 -14.95 -16.81
N SER A 449 10.95 -16.08 -16.51
CA SER A 449 12.02 -16.67 -17.34
C SER A 449 11.87 -18.17 -17.43
N THR A 450 11.48 -18.68 -18.58
CA THR A 450 11.38 -20.12 -18.84
C THR A 450 12.74 -20.82 -18.71
N ASN A 451 13.83 -20.16 -19.07
CA ASN A 451 15.19 -20.69 -18.89
C ASN A 451 15.56 -20.85 -17.39
N GLY A 452 15.11 -19.94 -16.54
CA GLY A 452 15.29 -20.06 -15.08
C GLY A 452 14.57 -21.28 -14.51
N LEU A 453 13.35 -21.55 -14.98
CA LEU A 453 12.56 -22.72 -14.60
C LEU A 453 13.26 -24.04 -15.01
N VAL A 454 13.83 -24.13 -16.21
CA VAL A 454 14.64 -25.28 -16.64
C VAL A 454 15.84 -25.47 -15.72
N GLY A 455 16.42 -24.39 -15.21
CA GLY A 455 17.53 -24.44 -14.24
C GLY A 455 17.14 -25.11 -12.93
N THR A 456 15.96 -24.79 -12.37
CA THR A 456 15.46 -25.41 -11.14
C THR A 456 15.03 -26.86 -11.35
N TYR A 457 14.47 -27.19 -12.50
CA TYR A 457 14.19 -28.58 -12.87
C TYR A 457 15.47 -29.44 -12.89
N ARG A 458 16.54 -28.96 -13.53
CA ARG A 458 17.84 -29.62 -13.53
C ARG A 458 18.47 -29.76 -12.16
N PHE A 459 18.19 -28.83 -11.27
CA PHE A 459 18.63 -28.91 -9.88
C PHE A 459 17.95 -30.09 -9.17
N ILE A 460 16.65 -30.26 -9.33
CA ILE A 460 15.91 -31.43 -8.80
C ILE A 460 16.47 -32.75 -9.35
N GLU A 461 16.75 -32.82 -10.65
CA GLU A 461 17.39 -34.01 -11.26
C GLU A 461 18.75 -34.33 -10.61
N LYS A 462 19.55 -33.32 -10.24
CA LYS A 462 20.81 -33.54 -9.52
C LYS A 462 20.58 -34.08 -8.12
N VAL A 463 19.58 -33.56 -7.39
CA VAL A 463 19.22 -34.08 -6.06
C VAL A 463 18.80 -35.56 -6.17
N TRP A 464 17.96 -35.90 -7.14
CA TRP A 464 17.60 -37.28 -7.42
C TRP A 464 18.82 -38.15 -7.74
N THR A 465 19.71 -37.68 -8.61
CA THR A 465 20.92 -38.40 -8.99
C THR A 465 21.83 -38.73 -7.81
N LEU A 466 21.87 -37.88 -6.78
CA LEU A 466 22.63 -38.14 -5.56
C LEU A 466 22.12 -39.38 -4.80
N SER A 467 20.81 -39.67 -4.81
CA SER A 467 20.24 -40.85 -4.15
C SER A 467 20.67 -42.16 -4.81
N GLN A 468 21.03 -42.09 -6.09
CA GLN A 468 21.44 -43.26 -6.88
C GLN A 468 22.94 -43.56 -6.79
N LYS A 469 23.71 -42.73 -6.08
CA LYS A 469 25.15 -42.92 -5.85
C LYS A 469 25.40 -43.65 -4.55
N GLU A 470 26.57 -44.31 -4.47
CA GLU A 470 27.06 -44.87 -3.23
C GLU A 470 27.34 -43.77 -2.21
N PHE A 471 26.79 -43.89 -1.01
CA PHE A 471 27.00 -42.93 0.07
C PHE A 471 28.38 -43.09 0.71
N LEU A 472 29.03 -41.98 0.97
CA LEU A 472 30.32 -41.92 1.66
C LEU A 472 30.17 -42.06 3.17
N SER A 473 31.25 -42.40 3.87
CA SER A 473 31.30 -42.47 5.32
C SER A 473 31.68 -41.13 5.99
N LYS A 474 32.10 -40.14 5.19
CA LYS A 474 32.59 -38.83 5.70
C LYS A 474 31.55 -37.74 5.53
N GLU A 475 31.37 -36.94 6.59
CA GLU A 475 30.54 -35.73 6.57
C GLU A 475 31.14 -34.65 5.66
N SER A 476 30.29 -33.88 5.00
CA SER A 476 30.69 -32.76 4.14
C SER A 476 31.08 -31.53 4.97
N SER A 477 32.23 -30.94 4.68
CA SER A 477 32.72 -29.75 5.39
C SER A 477 31.83 -28.51 5.23
N SER A 478 31.10 -28.40 4.11
CA SER A 478 30.24 -27.26 3.80
C SER A 478 28.80 -27.39 4.36
N LEU A 479 28.43 -28.57 4.92
CA LEU A 479 27.06 -28.84 5.36
C LEU A 479 26.59 -27.84 6.44
N HIS A 480 27.38 -27.64 7.50
CA HIS A 480 26.99 -26.77 8.62
C HIS A 480 26.89 -25.28 8.20
N LYS A 481 27.74 -24.85 7.27
CA LYS A 481 27.64 -23.51 6.65
C LYS A 481 26.33 -23.38 5.86
N THR A 482 25.95 -24.43 5.11
CA THR A 482 24.71 -24.46 4.34
C THR A 482 23.49 -24.47 5.26
N ILE A 483 23.47 -25.26 6.36
CA ILE A 483 22.38 -25.27 7.34
C ILE A 483 22.19 -23.85 7.91
N LYS A 484 23.25 -23.23 8.39
CA LYS A 484 23.20 -21.87 8.93
C LYS A 484 22.62 -20.88 7.90
N LYS A 485 23.19 -20.87 6.70
CA LYS A 485 22.79 -19.94 5.65
C LYS A 485 21.33 -20.10 5.24
N VAL A 486 20.87 -21.33 5.01
CA VAL A 486 19.48 -21.61 4.63
C VAL A 486 18.51 -21.24 5.77
N THR A 487 18.85 -21.54 7.02
CA THR A 487 18.03 -21.18 8.18
C THR A 487 17.84 -19.66 8.28
N GLU A 488 18.95 -18.91 8.31
CA GLU A 488 18.90 -17.44 8.41
C GLU A 488 18.17 -16.80 7.22
N ASP A 489 18.34 -17.35 6.02
CA ASP A 489 17.68 -16.83 4.82
C ASP A 489 16.17 -17.09 4.84
N ILE A 490 15.71 -18.25 5.30
CA ILE A 490 14.28 -18.56 5.43
C ILE A 490 13.63 -17.63 6.47
N GLU A 491 14.25 -17.45 7.64
CA GLU A 491 13.75 -16.56 8.71
C GLU A 491 13.59 -15.10 8.23
N ASN A 492 14.46 -14.68 7.28
CA ASN A 492 14.47 -13.33 6.73
C ASN A 492 13.82 -13.21 5.35
N PHE A 493 13.05 -14.20 4.90
CA PHE A 493 12.38 -14.23 3.58
C PHE A 493 13.32 -14.05 2.38
N LYS A 494 14.59 -14.43 2.53
CA LYS A 494 15.60 -14.43 1.47
C LYS A 494 15.65 -15.77 0.74
N PHE A 495 14.52 -16.22 0.26
CA PHE A 495 14.36 -17.57 -0.33
C PHE A 495 15.27 -17.80 -1.54
N ASN A 496 15.51 -16.77 -2.35
CA ASN A 496 16.38 -16.84 -3.53
C ASN A 496 17.84 -17.17 -3.14
N THR A 497 18.33 -16.62 -2.03
CA THR A 497 19.69 -16.92 -1.53
C THR A 497 19.74 -18.26 -0.80
N ALA A 498 18.66 -18.68 -0.12
CA ALA A 498 18.53 -20.04 0.43
C ALA A 498 18.61 -21.10 -0.66
N VAL A 499 17.83 -20.95 -1.74
CA VAL A 499 17.87 -21.89 -2.89
C VAL A 499 19.25 -21.87 -3.55
N SER A 500 19.88 -20.69 -3.69
CA SER A 500 21.26 -20.59 -4.19
C SER A 500 22.25 -21.38 -3.35
N ALA A 501 22.15 -21.28 -2.01
CA ALA A 501 23.03 -22.01 -1.09
C ALA A 501 22.86 -23.52 -1.25
N LEU A 502 21.62 -24.01 -1.37
CA LEU A 502 21.32 -25.42 -1.66
C LEU A 502 21.90 -25.88 -3.01
N MET A 503 21.80 -25.04 -4.05
CA MET A 503 22.38 -25.34 -5.37
C MET A 503 23.91 -25.43 -5.33
N ILE A 504 24.57 -24.54 -4.58
CA ILE A 504 26.02 -24.56 -4.38
C ILE A 504 26.44 -25.84 -3.69
N PHE A 505 25.78 -26.19 -2.58
CA PHE A 505 26.05 -27.41 -1.81
C PHE A 505 25.87 -28.67 -2.67
N VAL A 506 24.76 -28.78 -3.43
CA VAL A 506 24.52 -29.92 -4.32
C VAL A 506 25.58 -30.01 -5.41
N ASN A 507 26.03 -28.89 -6.00
CA ASN A 507 27.08 -28.89 -7.03
C ASN A 507 28.45 -29.32 -6.47
N GLU A 508 28.74 -29.07 -5.20
CA GLU A 508 29.93 -29.56 -4.52
C GLU A 508 29.82 -31.08 -4.29
N VAL A 509 28.79 -31.55 -3.58
CA VAL A 509 28.68 -32.95 -3.18
C VAL A 509 28.39 -33.89 -4.36
N ILE A 510 27.91 -33.39 -5.50
CA ILE A 510 27.76 -34.23 -6.70
C ILE A 510 29.10 -34.66 -7.28
N LYS A 511 30.17 -33.89 -7.06
CA LYS A 511 31.56 -34.17 -7.44
C LYS A 511 32.27 -34.98 -6.36
N ASP A 512 32.14 -34.54 -5.11
CA ASP A 512 32.95 -35.04 -3.99
C ASP A 512 32.31 -36.20 -3.23
N GLY A 513 31.01 -36.48 -3.50
CA GLY A 513 30.20 -37.47 -2.81
C GLY A 513 29.54 -36.89 -1.55
N ILE A 514 28.60 -37.64 -0.98
CA ILE A 514 27.84 -37.23 0.20
C ILE A 514 27.61 -38.45 1.11
N SER A 515 27.56 -38.23 2.43
CA SER A 515 27.12 -39.29 3.34
C SER A 515 25.58 -39.40 3.34
N GLN A 516 25.06 -40.59 3.70
CA GLN A 516 23.61 -40.76 3.81
C GLN A 516 22.98 -39.79 4.82
N GLN A 517 23.68 -39.53 5.92
CA GLN A 517 23.19 -38.59 6.96
C GLN A 517 23.15 -37.14 6.46
N ASP A 518 24.17 -36.72 5.71
CA ASP A 518 24.20 -35.37 5.13
C ASP A 518 23.13 -35.21 4.04
N TYR A 519 22.91 -36.29 3.26
CA TYR A 519 21.86 -36.29 2.27
C TYR A 519 20.46 -36.17 2.89
N LYS A 520 20.17 -36.87 3.98
CA LYS A 520 18.93 -36.69 4.75
C LYS A 520 18.80 -35.27 5.28
N THR A 521 19.90 -34.65 5.71
CA THR A 521 19.94 -33.26 6.15
C THR A 521 19.65 -32.29 5.00
N LEU A 522 20.25 -32.51 3.82
CA LEU A 522 19.96 -31.75 2.61
C LEU A 522 18.47 -31.82 2.25
N LEU A 523 17.86 -33.03 2.28
CA LEU A 523 16.44 -33.20 2.00
C LEU A 523 15.56 -32.42 2.97
N ARG A 524 15.89 -32.39 4.28
CA ARG A 524 15.17 -31.57 5.27
C ARG A 524 15.26 -30.07 4.99
N LEU A 525 16.43 -29.58 4.59
CA LEU A 525 16.62 -28.16 4.21
C LEU A 525 15.85 -27.80 2.93
N LEU A 526 15.73 -28.76 2.01
CA LEU A 526 15.05 -28.57 0.73
C LEU A 526 13.51 -28.74 0.82
N ALA A 527 13.01 -29.48 1.81
CA ALA A 527 11.60 -29.84 1.95
C ALA A 527 10.61 -28.65 1.88
N PRO A 528 10.86 -27.48 2.47
CA PRO A 528 9.98 -26.33 2.33
C PRO A 528 9.81 -25.84 0.88
N PHE A 529 10.83 -26.04 0.05
CA PHE A 529 10.87 -25.58 -1.34
C PHE A 529 10.36 -26.64 -2.32
N ALA A 530 10.71 -27.91 -2.10
CA ALA A 530 10.40 -29.04 -2.98
C ALA A 530 9.83 -30.23 -2.17
N PRO A 531 8.59 -30.10 -1.67
CA PRO A 531 8.02 -31.03 -0.70
C PRO A 531 7.83 -32.46 -1.22
N HIS A 532 7.48 -32.62 -2.50
CA HIS A 532 7.12 -33.95 -3.02
C HIS A 532 8.35 -34.84 -3.23
N ILE A 533 9.37 -34.33 -3.91
CA ILE A 533 10.59 -35.10 -4.16
C ILE A 533 11.34 -35.42 -2.85
N THR A 534 11.35 -34.50 -1.90
CA THR A 534 12.04 -34.71 -0.62
C THR A 534 11.36 -35.76 0.22
N GLU A 535 10.02 -35.81 0.25
CA GLU A 535 9.24 -36.86 0.90
C GLU A 535 9.52 -38.21 0.28
N GLU A 536 9.45 -38.34 -1.07
CA GLU A 536 9.70 -39.60 -1.78
C GLU A 536 11.10 -40.12 -1.49
N LEU A 537 12.12 -39.26 -1.61
CA LEU A 537 13.51 -39.65 -1.38
C LEU A 537 13.79 -40.06 0.07
N CYS A 538 13.13 -39.44 1.04
CA CYS A 538 13.20 -39.87 2.44
C CYS A 538 12.55 -41.24 2.67
N TYR A 539 11.41 -41.50 2.03
CA TYR A 539 10.76 -42.79 2.07
C TYR A 539 11.66 -43.89 1.45
N GLU A 540 12.28 -43.62 0.30
CA GLU A 540 13.26 -44.56 -0.33
C GLU A 540 14.49 -44.84 0.56
N LEU A 541 14.88 -43.89 1.42
CA LEU A 541 15.95 -44.07 2.41
C LEU A 541 15.51 -44.79 3.69
N GLY A 542 14.26 -45.29 3.73
CA GLY A 542 13.71 -46.11 4.81
C GLY A 542 13.15 -45.30 6.00
N GLU A 543 12.93 -44.00 5.82
CA GLU A 543 12.20 -43.20 6.85
C GLU A 543 10.72 -43.58 6.82
N THR A 544 10.10 -43.74 7.99
CA THR A 544 8.70 -44.15 8.13
C THR A 544 7.78 -42.99 8.48
N GLU A 545 8.35 -41.87 8.95
CA GLU A 545 7.63 -40.64 9.25
C GLU A 545 7.88 -39.62 8.14
N SER A 546 6.89 -38.75 7.92
CA SER A 546 7.00 -37.67 6.94
C SER A 546 8.17 -36.73 7.28
N ILE A 547 8.95 -36.37 6.26
CA ILE A 547 10.03 -35.38 6.38
C ILE A 547 9.54 -34.04 6.93
N HIS A 548 8.26 -33.70 6.70
CA HIS A 548 7.66 -32.44 7.13
C HIS A 548 7.39 -32.41 8.64
N LEU A 549 7.43 -33.54 9.33
CA LEU A 549 7.34 -33.64 10.80
C LEU A 549 8.73 -33.76 11.44
N ALA A 550 9.77 -33.93 10.66
CA ALA A 550 11.14 -34.04 11.16
C ALA A 550 11.62 -32.70 11.74
N PRO A 551 12.44 -32.70 12.82
CA PRO A 551 13.00 -31.48 13.36
C PRO A 551 13.92 -30.78 12.35
N TRP A 552 13.88 -29.45 12.38
CA TRP A 552 14.76 -28.64 11.52
C TRP A 552 16.23 -28.87 11.86
N PRO A 553 17.12 -28.99 10.87
CA PRO A 553 18.54 -29.26 11.12
C PRO A 553 19.22 -28.13 11.88
N THR A 554 20.07 -28.49 12.85
CA THR A 554 20.90 -27.55 13.59
C THR A 554 22.33 -27.57 13.09
N PHE A 555 22.99 -26.42 13.10
CA PHE A 555 24.41 -26.33 12.72
C PHE A 555 25.31 -26.33 13.95
N ASP A 556 26.52 -26.86 13.80
CA ASP A 556 27.58 -26.79 14.80
C ASP A 556 28.50 -25.59 14.48
N PRO A 557 28.56 -24.56 15.32
CA PRO A 557 29.40 -23.37 15.08
C PRO A 557 30.89 -23.70 14.92
N SER A 558 31.39 -24.76 15.58
CA SER A 558 32.81 -25.16 15.50
C SER A 558 33.20 -25.70 14.13
N LYS A 559 32.20 -26.15 13.32
CA LYS A 559 32.39 -26.66 11.97
C LYS A 559 32.21 -25.61 10.88
N ILE A 560 31.89 -24.36 11.24
CA ILE A 560 31.66 -23.24 10.30
C ILE A 560 32.89 -22.34 10.17
N VAL A 561 33.95 -22.59 10.93
CA VAL A 561 35.16 -21.77 10.87
C VAL A 561 35.70 -21.83 9.45
N ASP A 562 35.60 -20.70 8.71
CA ASP A 562 36.30 -20.53 7.46
C ASP A 562 37.80 -20.54 7.79
N GLU A 563 38.47 -21.63 7.51
CA GLU A 563 39.93 -21.77 7.70
C GLU A 563 40.67 -20.80 6.78
N GLU A 564 40.03 -20.35 5.69
CA GLU A 564 40.57 -19.41 4.73
C GLU A 564 39.61 -18.23 4.46
N VAL A 565 40.19 -17.06 4.27
CA VAL A 565 39.49 -15.83 3.86
C VAL A 565 40.12 -15.27 2.59
N THR A 566 39.29 -14.82 1.67
CA THR A 566 39.75 -14.08 0.48
C THR A 566 39.78 -12.59 0.79
N ILE A 567 40.97 -11.99 0.69
CA ILE A 567 41.26 -10.60 1.04
C ILE A 567 41.54 -9.84 -0.26
N GLY A 568 40.78 -8.78 -0.53
CA GLY A 568 41.02 -7.93 -1.68
C GLY A 568 42.33 -7.11 -1.53
N VAL A 569 43.17 -7.09 -2.59
CA VAL A 569 44.40 -6.30 -2.62
C VAL A 569 44.23 -5.08 -3.51
N GLN A 570 44.39 -3.91 -2.93
CA GLN A 570 44.28 -2.62 -3.60
C GLN A 570 45.65 -1.98 -3.79
N VAL A 571 45.79 -1.22 -4.86
CA VAL A 571 46.90 -0.26 -5.06
C VAL A 571 46.28 1.13 -5.19
N ASN A 572 46.66 2.03 -4.28
CA ASN A 572 46.11 3.39 -4.19
C ASN A 572 44.55 3.40 -4.18
N GLY A 573 43.94 2.51 -3.40
CA GLY A 573 42.48 2.43 -3.24
C GLY A 573 41.72 1.72 -4.38
N LYS A 574 42.40 1.24 -5.44
CA LYS A 574 41.77 0.48 -6.53
C LYS A 574 42.08 -1.00 -6.41
N LEU A 575 41.05 -1.87 -6.43
CA LEU A 575 41.20 -3.32 -6.37
C LEU A 575 42.02 -3.82 -7.58
N ARG A 576 43.08 -4.59 -7.32
CA ARG A 576 44.03 -5.08 -8.31
C ARG A 576 44.29 -6.58 -8.24
N GLY A 577 43.93 -7.22 -7.12
CA GLY A 577 44.10 -8.65 -6.92
C GLY A 577 43.40 -9.13 -5.68
N GLU A 578 43.49 -10.42 -5.41
CA GLU A 578 42.92 -11.08 -4.24
C GLU A 578 43.93 -12.09 -3.70
N VAL A 579 44.02 -12.21 -2.38
CA VAL A 579 44.82 -13.21 -1.66
C VAL A 579 43.89 -14.07 -0.82
N THR A 580 44.03 -15.38 -0.95
CA THR A 580 43.40 -16.33 -0.05
C THR A 580 44.39 -16.75 1.01
N SER A 581 44.07 -16.57 2.26
CA SER A 581 44.91 -16.92 3.42
C SER A 581 44.06 -17.47 4.57
N ALA A 582 44.69 -18.14 5.52
CA ALA A 582 44.02 -18.53 6.76
C ALA A 582 43.43 -17.30 7.45
N LYS A 583 42.29 -17.47 8.13
CA LYS A 583 41.69 -16.43 8.94
C LYS A 583 42.68 -16.00 10.03
N ASP A 584 42.77 -14.69 10.25
CA ASP A 584 43.69 -14.08 11.24
C ASP A 584 45.18 -14.30 10.94
N THR A 585 45.57 -14.57 9.67
CA THR A 585 46.93 -14.56 9.20
C THR A 585 47.65 -13.25 9.59
N SER A 586 48.91 -13.37 9.98
CA SER A 586 49.70 -12.18 10.44
C SER A 586 49.77 -11.11 9.37
N LYS A 587 49.92 -9.86 9.83
CA LYS A 587 50.02 -8.70 8.92
C LYS A 587 51.17 -8.85 7.97
N GLU A 588 52.33 -9.29 8.49
CA GLU A 588 53.57 -9.47 7.75
C GLU A 588 53.44 -10.52 6.64
N GLU A 589 52.71 -11.60 6.92
CA GLU A 589 52.45 -12.67 5.97
C GLU A 589 51.46 -12.23 4.88
N LEU A 590 50.42 -11.51 5.26
CA LEU A 590 49.46 -10.92 4.32
C LEU A 590 50.11 -9.89 3.38
N GLU A 591 51.01 -9.07 3.90
CA GLU A 591 51.81 -8.13 3.10
C GLU A 591 52.70 -8.86 2.10
N ALA A 592 53.35 -9.96 2.51
CA ALA A 592 54.20 -10.77 1.64
C ALA A 592 53.37 -11.45 0.52
N LEU A 593 52.23 -12.03 0.88
CA LEU A 593 51.31 -12.67 -0.09
C LEU A 593 50.77 -11.65 -1.11
N ALA A 594 50.37 -10.47 -0.64
CA ALA A 594 49.89 -9.40 -1.52
C ALA A 594 50.94 -8.91 -2.52
N LEU A 595 52.18 -8.71 -2.05
CA LEU A 595 53.28 -8.30 -2.90
C LEU A 595 53.76 -9.38 -3.87
N ALA A 596 53.52 -10.66 -3.58
CA ALA A 596 53.85 -11.78 -4.45
C ALA A 596 52.89 -11.95 -5.64
N LEU A 597 51.71 -11.29 -5.63
CA LEU A 597 50.73 -11.41 -6.72
C LEU A 597 51.29 -10.81 -8.02
N PRO A 598 51.31 -11.55 -9.15
CA PRO A 598 51.84 -11.08 -10.43
C PRO A 598 51.23 -9.74 -10.90
N LYS A 599 49.92 -9.58 -10.76
CA LYS A 599 49.19 -8.34 -11.11
C LYS A 599 49.60 -7.15 -10.24
N ILE A 600 49.97 -7.37 -8.99
CA ILE A 600 50.42 -6.34 -8.08
C ILE A 600 51.85 -5.95 -8.44
N GLN A 601 52.71 -6.94 -8.72
CA GLN A 601 54.08 -6.69 -9.15
C GLN A 601 54.15 -5.85 -10.44
N GLU A 602 53.33 -6.18 -11.43
CA GLU A 602 53.17 -5.41 -12.67
C GLU A 602 52.78 -3.93 -12.41
N HIS A 603 51.92 -3.68 -11.45
CA HIS A 603 51.53 -2.32 -11.06
C HIS A 603 52.61 -1.58 -10.26
N LEU A 604 53.52 -2.30 -9.61
CA LEU A 604 54.59 -1.74 -8.78
C LEU A 604 55.91 -1.58 -9.53
N GLU A 605 56.05 -2.12 -10.77
CA GLU A 605 57.32 -2.09 -11.55
C GLU A 605 57.95 -0.70 -11.69
N ARG A 606 57.17 0.39 -11.58
CA ARG A 606 57.63 1.79 -11.72
C ARG A 606 57.28 2.67 -10.52
N GLN A 607 56.86 2.06 -9.41
CA GLN A 607 56.38 2.80 -8.24
C GLN A 607 57.02 2.25 -6.96
N THR A 608 57.43 3.15 -6.07
CA THR A 608 57.98 2.74 -4.78
C THR A 608 56.86 2.65 -3.74
N VAL A 609 56.75 1.52 -3.05
CA VAL A 609 55.77 1.33 -1.98
C VAL A 609 56.11 2.27 -0.82
N SER A 610 55.20 3.14 -0.47
CA SER A 610 55.32 4.07 0.64
C SER A 610 54.79 3.47 1.95
N LYS A 611 53.64 2.77 1.89
CA LYS A 611 52.97 2.17 3.04
C LYS A 611 52.04 1.05 2.61
N ILE A 612 51.94 0.00 3.43
CA ILE A 612 50.90 -1.05 3.28
C ILE A 612 49.94 -0.95 4.48
N ILE A 613 48.64 -0.87 4.19
CA ILE A 613 47.58 -0.82 5.17
C ILE A 613 46.83 -2.14 5.10
N VAL A 614 46.89 -2.92 6.15
CA VAL A 614 46.19 -4.20 6.28
C VAL A 614 45.02 -4.02 7.22
N VAL A 615 43.81 -4.32 6.76
CA VAL A 615 42.63 -4.50 7.59
C VAL A 615 42.36 -6.02 7.66
N PRO A 616 42.61 -6.64 8.83
CA PRO A 616 42.52 -8.09 8.95
C PRO A 616 41.25 -8.68 8.36
N ASN A 617 41.36 -9.77 7.63
CA ASN A 617 40.28 -10.52 7.00
C ASN A 617 39.41 -9.71 6.01
N ARG A 618 39.82 -8.49 5.61
CA ARG A 618 38.99 -7.62 4.74
C ARG A 618 39.72 -7.09 3.51
N ILE A 619 40.83 -6.38 3.72
CA ILE A 619 41.48 -5.66 2.61
C ILE A 619 42.94 -5.35 2.92
N ILE A 620 43.78 -5.40 1.87
CA ILE A 620 45.14 -4.92 1.89
C ILE A 620 45.25 -3.78 0.90
N ASN A 621 45.67 -2.59 1.32
CA ASN A 621 45.85 -1.45 0.44
C ASN A 621 47.33 -1.03 0.41
N ILE A 622 47.96 -1.17 -0.76
CA ILE A 622 49.31 -0.77 -1.03
C ILE A 622 49.32 0.68 -1.51
N VAL A 623 49.93 1.57 -0.78
CA VAL A 623 50.06 2.99 -1.14
C VAL A 623 51.47 3.20 -1.69
N THR A 624 51.57 3.75 -2.90
CA THR A 624 52.84 4.07 -3.55
C THR A 624 53.18 5.54 -3.37
N ALA A 625 54.48 5.86 -3.37
CA ALA A 625 54.93 7.23 -3.45
C ALA A 625 54.57 7.83 -4.82
N ALA A 626 54.19 9.11 -4.83
CA ALA A 626 53.82 9.84 -6.05
C ALA A 626 55.02 10.05 -6.97
#